data_bf7e32c76218944bb18946b961cf5e33
#
_entry.id   bf7e32c76218944bb18946b961cf5e33
#
_cell.length_a   1.000
_cell.length_b   1.000
_cell.length_c   1.000
_cell.angle_alpha   90.00
_cell.angle_beta   90.00
_cell.angle_gamma   90.00
#
_symmetry.space_group_name_H-M   'P 1'
#
loop_
_entity.id
_entity.type
_entity.pdbx_description
1 polymer ?
#
loop_
_entity_poly.entity_id
_entity_poly.type
_entity_poly.pdbx_seq_one_letter_code
_entity_poly.pdbx_strand_id
1 'polypeptide(L)'
;MTPFGKFKIFKWVSSNFVGSNKTPLSSMMSLFNIAENPRFYSTKRMVQTENGQSISPVSRTEAQAALLEYLHFTRNIQFTDAENMSKNSPHFLEKLLAKVDIDADIGQSITRYLCFHPINEFEPFFESLGLKPHDYNPLLPRDLMFLCDDDLLLENYHVLCNYGIARSKIGKIYKEAAEVFGYDYGVLVLKLKAYEELGLGQSFMLKLVVCSPYLLIGEVNADFIKVLEILRKEGVDISRIEEHLSEKSSYDWSKLLALLNLFRHAGYNEKQLGGLISQHLAIFFEDSVDRIYLLIGFLLKFGSTMNQICSMFLRFPQMEFEEFFSNLRHCFLFLNEIQMEAHEIRNILRSHPLMLGSCRLKKPNTLRLALHAADKRMCEVIQENPQVLKKWVMGSKVERLQNLILKSRMQKTKFLLDLGIVDDSNEIGKALKVFRGSGAKIQERFDCIVEAGLSRKDVCEMIKASPQILNQTKDVLEMKIDFLVNNVGYPVSYLVTFPSYLNYTMERVELRLAMYNWLKDQGKSEPMLSLSTVISLSDKKFINESAGAGELADGGLKDVVENVGHH
;
A
#
# COMPACT_ATOMS: atom_id res chain seq x y z
N MET A 1 8.33 30.20 7.56
CA MET A 1 7.94 28.79 7.30
C MET A 1 8.51 28.39 5.97
N THR A 2 9.54 27.54 5.94
CA THR A 2 10.36 27.29 4.76
C THR A 2 9.80 26.11 3.95
N PRO A 3 9.82 26.17 2.60
CA PRO A 3 9.21 25.17 1.72
C PRO A 3 10.05 23.89 1.53
N PHE A 4 10.91 23.54 2.46
CA PHE A 4 11.91 22.46 2.30
C PHE A 4 11.38 21.03 2.44
N GLY A 5 10.17 20.80 2.99
CA GLY A 5 9.58 19.46 3.12
C GLY A 5 9.00 18.90 1.82
N LYS A 6 8.46 19.77 0.95
CA LYS A 6 7.79 19.37 -0.30
C LYS A 6 8.73 18.74 -1.34
N PHE A 7 10.01 19.13 -1.33
CA PHE A 7 10.99 18.68 -2.33
C PHE A 7 11.61 17.32 -2.05
N LYS A 8 11.66 16.85 -0.79
CA LYS A 8 12.37 15.61 -0.45
C LYS A 8 11.61 14.33 -0.85
N ILE A 9 10.29 14.28 -0.67
CA ILE A 9 9.49 13.08 -1.01
C ILE A 9 9.31 12.98 -2.51
N PHE A 10 9.00 14.08 -3.19
CA PHE A 10 8.93 14.13 -4.65
C PHE A 10 10.30 13.83 -5.29
N LYS A 11 11.38 14.32 -4.69
CA LYS A 11 12.76 14.03 -5.13
C LYS A 11 13.17 12.58 -4.83
N TRP A 12 12.71 12.00 -3.72
CA TRP A 12 12.95 10.58 -3.41
C TRP A 12 12.16 9.66 -4.37
N VAL A 13 10.88 9.93 -4.58
CA VAL A 13 10.05 9.21 -5.58
C VAL A 13 10.60 9.46 -6.99
N SER A 14 10.97 10.69 -7.35
CA SER A 14 11.51 10.99 -8.67
C SER A 14 12.94 10.50 -8.86
N SER A 15 13.84 10.59 -7.88
CA SER A 15 15.22 10.12 -8.02
C SER A 15 15.36 8.60 -8.03
N ASN A 16 14.46 7.88 -7.35
CA ASN A 16 14.48 6.42 -7.34
C ASN A 16 13.54 5.78 -8.38
N PHE A 17 12.55 6.52 -8.91
CA PHE A 17 11.50 5.93 -9.75
C PHE A 17 11.23 6.68 -11.08
N VAL A 18 11.60 7.94 -11.22
CA VAL A 18 11.38 8.72 -12.45
C VAL A 18 12.72 8.88 -13.19
N GLY A 19 13.16 7.82 -13.82
CA GLY A 19 14.23 7.86 -14.81
C GLY A 19 13.69 7.49 -16.19
N SER A 20 13.79 8.44 -17.11
CA SER A 20 13.76 8.30 -18.58
C SER A 20 12.85 7.20 -19.19
N ASN A 21 12.02 7.59 -20.13
CA ASN A 21 11.08 6.77 -20.93
C ASN A 21 11.69 5.57 -21.71
N LYS A 22 12.93 5.16 -21.43
CA LYS A 22 13.66 4.09 -22.11
C LYS A 22 14.44 3.18 -21.15
N THR A 23 13.87 2.81 -19.99
CA THR A 23 14.53 1.83 -19.11
C THR A 23 14.20 0.40 -19.57
N PRO A 24 15.21 -0.49 -19.73
CA PRO A 24 14.98 -1.90 -20.05
C PRO A 24 14.16 -2.60 -18.95
N LEU A 25 13.39 -3.60 -19.32
CA LEU A 25 12.60 -4.43 -18.38
C LEU A 25 13.43 -5.01 -17.22
N SER A 26 14.73 -5.26 -17.45
CA SER A 26 15.68 -5.73 -16.41
C SER A 26 15.82 -4.77 -15.22
N SER A 27 15.76 -3.44 -15.46
CA SER A 27 15.75 -2.42 -14.40
C SER A 27 14.44 -2.39 -13.62
N MET A 28 13.34 -2.92 -14.17
CA MET A 28 12.06 -3.03 -13.50
C MET A 28 12.02 -4.22 -12.52
N MET A 29 12.73 -5.30 -12.84
CA MET A 29 12.83 -6.48 -11.97
C MET A 29 13.50 -6.16 -10.63
N SER A 30 14.44 -5.22 -10.59
CA SER A 30 15.13 -4.82 -9.35
C SER A 30 14.20 -4.20 -8.29
N LEU A 31 13.07 -3.61 -8.68
CA LEU A 31 12.08 -3.05 -7.75
C LEU A 31 11.37 -4.13 -6.91
N PHE A 32 11.27 -5.34 -7.46
CA PHE A 32 10.63 -6.44 -6.75
C PHE A 32 11.61 -7.24 -5.88
N ASN A 33 12.91 -7.15 -6.15
CA ASN A 33 13.93 -7.88 -5.40
C ASN A 33 14.24 -7.23 -4.03
N ILE A 34 13.89 -5.96 -3.82
CA ILE A 34 14.09 -5.27 -2.54
C ILE A 34 13.11 -5.76 -1.45
N ALA A 35 12.02 -6.45 -1.84
CA ALA A 35 10.98 -6.91 -0.93
C ALA A 35 11.00 -8.44 -0.66
N GLU A 36 12.09 -9.14 -0.99
CA GLU A 36 12.23 -10.53 -0.56
C GLU A 36 12.72 -10.56 0.89
N ASN A 37 11.76 -10.48 1.83
CA ASN A 37 11.99 -11.05 3.15
C ASN A 37 12.30 -12.54 2.98
N PRO A 38 13.36 -13.07 3.61
CA PRO A 38 13.62 -14.51 3.61
C PRO A 38 12.36 -15.20 4.12
N ARG A 39 11.83 -16.10 3.31
CA ARG A 39 10.73 -16.98 3.69
C ARG A 39 11.07 -17.62 5.03
N PHE A 40 10.35 -17.25 6.06
CA PHE A 40 10.27 -18.08 7.26
C PHE A 40 9.61 -19.40 6.86
N TYR A 41 10.39 -20.32 6.34
CA TYR A 41 10.05 -21.72 6.46
C TYR A 41 10.17 -22.04 7.93
N SER A 42 9.05 -22.16 8.62
CA SER A 42 8.94 -22.87 9.88
C SER A 42 9.25 -24.35 9.61
N THR A 43 10.51 -24.63 9.41
CA THR A 43 11.02 -25.95 9.75
C THR A 43 11.21 -25.91 11.26
N LYS A 44 10.43 -26.72 11.98
CA LYS A 44 10.81 -27.22 13.30
C LYS A 44 12.17 -27.92 13.14
N ARG A 45 13.24 -27.15 13.06
CA ARG A 45 14.57 -27.63 13.35
C ARG A 45 14.63 -27.69 14.88
N MET A 46 14.52 -28.88 15.41
CA MET A 46 15.13 -29.20 16.68
C MET A 46 16.57 -28.70 16.60
N VAL A 47 16.89 -27.69 17.41
CA VAL A 47 18.27 -27.26 17.59
C VAL A 47 18.95 -28.44 18.27
N GLN A 48 19.69 -29.19 17.49
CA GLN A 48 20.70 -30.12 18.05
C GLN A 48 21.83 -29.20 18.54
N THR A 49 21.99 -29.14 19.84
CA THR A 49 23.23 -28.69 20.48
C THR A 49 24.38 -29.60 20.02
N GLU A 50 25.56 -29.04 19.83
CA GLU A 50 26.76 -29.74 19.36
C GLU A 50 27.18 -30.95 20.24
N ASN A 51 26.58 -31.12 21.41
CA ASN A 51 26.68 -32.30 22.26
C ASN A 51 25.28 -32.86 22.50
N GLY A 52 24.87 -33.88 21.78
CA GLY A 52 23.56 -34.52 21.69
C GLY A 52 22.91 -35.01 23.01
N GLN A 53 23.02 -34.29 24.11
CA GLN A 53 22.32 -34.55 25.36
C GLN A 53 21.13 -33.59 25.47
N SER A 54 19.90 -34.11 25.47
CA SER A 54 18.70 -33.36 25.77
C SER A 54 18.72 -33.00 27.27
N ILE A 55 18.81 -31.70 27.56
CA ILE A 55 18.74 -31.19 28.95
C ILE A 55 17.39 -31.62 29.53
N SER A 56 17.42 -32.30 30.68
CA SER A 56 16.20 -32.77 31.34
C SER A 56 15.38 -31.59 31.86
N PRO A 57 14.05 -31.65 31.88
CA PRO A 57 13.22 -30.60 32.50
C PRO A 57 13.57 -30.35 33.97
N VAL A 58 14.02 -31.40 34.71
CA VAL A 58 14.44 -31.29 36.10
C VAL A 58 15.71 -30.47 36.21
N SER A 59 16.72 -30.74 35.40
CA SER A 59 17.99 -30.00 35.35
C SER A 59 17.76 -28.50 35.06
N ARG A 60 16.82 -28.19 34.20
CA ARG A 60 16.44 -26.79 33.90
C ARG A 60 15.79 -26.12 35.11
N THR A 61 14.92 -26.81 35.84
CA THR A 61 14.24 -26.26 37.03
C THR A 61 15.26 -26.01 38.16
N GLU A 62 16.20 -26.88 38.35
CA GLU A 62 17.29 -26.73 39.36
C GLU A 62 18.20 -25.57 38.96
N ALA A 63 18.55 -25.41 37.70
CA ALA A 63 19.33 -24.27 37.20
C ALA A 63 18.60 -22.94 37.36
N GLN A 64 17.29 -22.92 37.12
CA GLN A 64 16.45 -21.74 37.37
C GLN A 64 16.44 -21.33 38.83
N ALA A 65 16.28 -22.32 39.75
CA ALA A 65 16.29 -22.08 41.19
C ALA A 65 17.65 -21.53 41.66
N ALA A 66 18.77 -22.13 41.23
CA ALA A 66 20.10 -21.65 41.58
C ALA A 66 20.40 -20.23 41.03
N LEU A 67 19.97 -19.93 39.79
CA LEU A 67 20.12 -18.60 39.21
C LEU A 67 19.25 -17.57 39.95
N LEU A 68 18.01 -17.91 40.29
CA LEU A 68 17.13 -17.04 41.09
C LEU A 68 17.77 -16.70 42.45
N GLU A 69 18.27 -17.72 43.16
CA GLU A 69 18.93 -17.55 44.45
C GLU A 69 20.15 -16.64 44.34
N TYR A 70 21.01 -16.84 43.35
CA TYR A 70 22.16 -16.00 43.08
C TYR A 70 21.75 -14.54 42.82
N LEU A 71 20.84 -14.32 41.88
CA LEU A 71 20.41 -12.96 41.51
C LEU A 71 19.75 -12.22 42.68
N HIS A 72 18.92 -12.90 43.46
CA HIS A 72 18.20 -12.28 44.56
C HIS A 72 19.07 -12.08 45.82
N PHE A 73 19.71 -13.15 46.31
CA PHE A 73 20.44 -13.08 47.59
C PHE A 73 21.89 -12.60 47.45
N THR A 74 22.57 -12.91 46.36
CA THR A 74 23.95 -12.50 46.16
C THR A 74 24.08 -11.16 45.46
N ARG A 75 23.21 -10.90 44.47
CA ARG A 75 23.24 -9.68 43.66
C ARG A 75 22.25 -8.61 44.09
N ASN A 76 21.40 -8.93 45.07
CA ASN A 76 20.38 -8.03 45.62
C ASN A 76 19.38 -7.48 44.57
N ILE A 77 19.13 -8.24 43.53
CA ILE A 77 18.12 -7.91 42.53
C ILE A 77 16.73 -8.16 43.15
N GLN A 78 15.75 -7.33 42.84
CA GLN A 78 14.38 -7.52 43.31
C GLN A 78 13.85 -8.89 42.96
N PHE A 79 13.15 -9.56 43.87
CA PHE A 79 12.69 -10.94 43.69
C PHE A 79 11.90 -11.13 42.37
N THR A 80 11.02 -10.22 42.05
CA THR A 80 10.20 -10.28 40.82
C THR A 80 11.02 -10.21 39.54
N ASP A 81 12.14 -9.50 39.55
CA ASP A 81 13.03 -9.38 38.40
C ASP A 81 13.98 -10.56 38.33
N ALA A 82 14.54 -10.98 39.45
CA ALA A 82 15.34 -12.20 39.56
C ALA A 82 14.53 -13.45 39.11
N GLU A 83 13.27 -13.55 39.50
CA GLU A 83 12.34 -14.59 39.07
C GLU A 83 12.07 -14.54 37.57
N ASN A 84 11.83 -13.34 37.01
CA ASN A 84 11.64 -13.17 35.59
C ASN A 84 12.89 -13.55 34.79
N MET A 85 14.06 -13.11 35.23
CA MET A 85 15.35 -13.43 34.60
C MET A 85 15.64 -14.92 34.65
N SER A 86 15.44 -15.59 35.79
CA SER A 86 15.71 -17.02 35.91
C SER A 86 14.76 -17.88 35.07
N LYS A 87 13.49 -17.51 34.98
CA LYS A 87 12.46 -18.27 34.22
C LYS A 87 12.51 -18.04 32.71
N ASN A 88 12.82 -16.82 32.27
CA ASN A 88 12.65 -16.38 30.91
C ASN A 88 13.97 -16.14 30.15
N SER A 89 15.08 -16.75 30.60
CA SER A 89 16.38 -16.74 29.92
C SER A 89 16.88 -18.13 29.52
N PRO A 90 16.15 -18.85 28.64
CA PRO A 90 16.45 -20.26 28.32
C PRO A 90 17.83 -20.47 27.68
N HIS A 91 18.31 -19.57 26.81
CA HIS A 91 19.63 -19.71 26.17
C HIS A 91 20.76 -19.42 27.15
N PHE A 92 20.55 -18.47 28.06
CA PHE A 92 21.50 -18.21 29.13
C PHE A 92 21.61 -19.42 30.07
N LEU A 93 20.48 -20.01 30.45
CA LEU A 93 20.47 -21.24 31.27
C LEU A 93 21.17 -22.41 30.57
N GLU A 94 20.96 -22.55 29.26
CA GLU A 94 21.67 -23.59 28.47
C GLU A 94 23.18 -23.34 28.47
N LYS A 95 23.64 -22.09 28.32
CA LYS A 95 25.06 -21.73 28.45
C LYS A 95 25.61 -22.04 29.85
N LEU A 96 24.82 -21.80 30.90
CA LEU A 96 25.20 -22.04 32.29
C LEU A 96 25.33 -23.52 32.57
N LEU A 97 24.34 -24.32 32.14
CA LEU A 97 24.35 -25.77 32.27
C LEU A 97 25.51 -26.43 31.52
N ALA A 98 25.93 -25.89 30.39
CA ALA A 98 27.08 -26.39 29.64
C ALA A 98 28.44 -26.16 30.35
N LYS A 99 28.48 -25.36 31.41
CA LYS A 99 29.71 -25.07 32.20
C LYS A 99 29.82 -25.85 33.48
N VAL A 100 28.83 -26.66 33.81
CA VAL A 100 28.79 -27.49 35.03
C VAL A 100 28.65 -28.95 34.68
N ASP A 101 29.12 -29.85 35.58
CA ASP A 101 28.99 -31.30 35.40
C ASP A 101 27.56 -31.73 35.72
N ILE A 102 26.90 -32.36 34.75
CA ILE A 102 25.49 -32.72 34.81
C ILE A 102 25.26 -34.01 35.67
N ASP A 103 26.31 -34.77 35.95
CA ASP A 103 26.24 -36.01 36.73
C ASP A 103 26.23 -35.78 38.27
N ALA A 104 26.46 -34.53 38.71
CA ALA A 104 26.38 -34.12 40.11
C ALA A 104 25.03 -33.44 40.43
N ASP A 105 24.83 -33.03 41.70
CA ASP A 105 23.75 -32.13 42.08
C ASP A 105 23.89 -30.80 41.33
N ILE A 106 23.05 -30.65 40.31
CA ILE A 106 23.12 -29.53 39.36
C ILE A 106 22.93 -28.19 40.06
N GLY A 107 21.98 -28.10 41.00
CA GLY A 107 21.70 -26.88 41.78
C GLY A 107 22.95 -26.43 42.53
N GLN A 108 23.58 -27.34 43.29
CA GLN A 108 24.82 -27.03 44.04
C GLN A 108 25.99 -26.70 43.12
N SER A 109 26.10 -27.39 41.99
CA SER A 109 27.18 -27.17 41.01
C SER A 109 27.07 -25.79 40.38
N ILE A 110 25.86 -25.35 40.01
CA ILE A 110 25.61 -24.00 39.47
C ILE A 110 25.82 -22.93 40.54
N THR A 111 25.30 -23.13 41.75
CA THR A 111 25.50 -22.19 42.87
C THR A 111 27.00 -22.00 43.14
N ARG A 112 27.78 -23.08 43.20
CA ARG A 112 29.23 -23.01 43.35
C ARG A 112 29.89 -22.30 42.18
N TYR A 113 29.50 -22.59 40.94
CA TYR A 113 30.01 -21.92 39.75
C TYR A 113 29.76 -20.41 39.82
N LEU A 114 28.57 -19.97 40.11
CA LEU A 114 28.18 -18.56 40.19
C LEU A 114 28.90 -17.80 41.33
N CYS A 115 29.21 -18.46 42.43
CA CYS A 115 30.00 -17.85 43.51
C CYS A 115 31.44 -17.48 43.09
N PHE A 116 32.04 -18.23 42.18
CA PHE A 116 33.46 -18.03 41.78
C PHE A 116 33.59 -17.39 40.39
N HIS A 117 32.51 -17.36 39.58
CA HIS A 117 32.56 -16.87 38.23
C HIS A 117 31.41 -15.85 38.03
N PRO A 118 31.72 -14.54 38.18
CA PRO A 118 30.70 -13.52 37.93
C PRO A 118 30.17 -13.60 36.50
N ILE A 119 28.88 -13.47 36.38
CA ILE A 119 28.19 -13.49 35.08
C ILE A 119 27.87 -12.08 34.62
N ASN A 120 27.70 -11.88 33.31
CA ASN A 120 27.14 -10.66 32.78
C ASN A 120 25.62 -10.71 32.97
N GLU A 121 25.11 -9.93 33.95
CA GLU A 121 23.69 -9.92 34.34
C GLU A 121 22.79 -9.34 33.24
N PHE A 122 23.33 -8.57 32.31
CA PHE A 122 22.59 -8.03 31.18
C PHE A 122 22.17 -9.13 30.18
N GLU A 123 22.89 -10.27 30.08
CA GLU A 123 22.49 -11.37 29.19
C GLU A 123 21.13 -11.97 29.61
N PRO A 124 20.97 -12.52 30.84
CA PRO A 124 19.68 -13.06 31.28
C PRO A 124 18.61 -11.98 31.44
N PHE A 125 18.99 -10.73 31.72
CA PHE A 125 18.06 -9.61 31.77
C PHE A 125 17.43 -9.37 30.41
N PHE A 126 18.21 -9.08 29.37
CA PHE A 126 17.67 -8.80 28.03
C PHE A 126 16.94 -9.99 27.44
N GLU A 127 17.42 -11.21 27.69
CA GLU A 127 16.71 -12.39 27.26
C GLU A 127 15.33 -12.51 27.90
N SER A 128 15.23 -12.21 29.19
CA SER A 128 13.96 -12.21 29.95
C SER A 128 12.98 -11.14 29.47
N LEU A 129 13.48 -10.09 28.82
CA LEU A 129 12.68 -9.05 28.16
C LEU A 129 12.21 -9.44 26.77
N GLY A 130 12.50 -10.66 26.29
CA GLY A 130 12.04 -11.20 25.02
C GLY A 130 13.03 -11.05 23.85
N LEU A 131 14.26 -10.58 24.10
CA LEU A 131 15.31 -10.52 23.09
C LEU A 131 16.02 -11.87 22.93
N LYS A 132 16.44 -12.18 21.71
CA LYS A 132 17.26 -13.36 21.44
C LYS A 132 18.74 -13.01 21.49
N PRO A 133 19.65 -14.00 21.67
CA PRO A 133 21.09 -13.75 21.74
C PRO A 133 21.64 -12.89 20.59
N HIS A 134 21.19 -13.11 19.38
CA HIS A 134 21.65 -12.30 18.23
C HIS A 134 21.14 -10.84 18.25
N ASP A 135 20.03 -10.58 18.95
CA ASP A 135 19.48 -9.23 19.11
C ASP A 135 20.17 -8.47 20.24
N TYR A 136 20.42 -9.14 21.39
CA TYR A 136 20.97 -8.44 22.56
C TYR A 136 22.50 -8.40 22.61
N ASN A 137 23.22 -9.33 21.98
CA ASN A 137 24.71 -9.31 22.00
C ASN A 137 25.32 -7.97 21.56
N PRO A 138 24.80 -7.30 20.49
CA PRO A 138 25.30 -5.97 20.10
C PRO A 138 24.94 -4.86 21.09
N LEU A 139 23.94 -5.10 21.96
CA LEU A 139 23.40 -4.10 22.89
C LEU A 139 24.03 -4.22 24.29
N LEU A 140 24.82 -5.27 24.55
CA LEU A 140 25.48 -5.45 25.85
C LEU A 140 26.42 -4.28 26.15
N PRO A 141 26.35 -3.69 27.35
CA PRO A 141 27.31 -2.69 27.78
C PRO A 141 28.73 -3.29 27.77
N ARG A 142 29.73 -2.49 27.37
CA ARG A 142 31.12 -2.94 27.29
C ARG A 142 31.83 -2.91 28.65
N ASP A 143 31.42 -1.95 29.47
CA ASP A 143 32.13 -1.58 30.71
C ASP A 143 31.34 -1.96 31.96
N LEU A 144 30.12 -2.52 31.81
CA LEU A 144 29.26 -2.95 32.90
C LEU A 144 28.99 -4.45 32.82
N MET A 145 29.01 -5.11 33.96
CA MET A 145 28.65 -6.52 34.11
C MET A 145 27.41 -6.72 34.99
N PHE A 146 27.13 -5.79 35.87
CA PHE A 146 26.13 -5.90 36.90
C PHE A 146 25.01 -4.89 36.67
N LEU A 147 23.77 -5.34 36.77
CA LEU A 147 22.59 -4.50 36.55
C LEU A 147 22.47 -3.36 37.57
N CYS A 148 22.92 -3.60 38.81
CA CYS A 148 22.90 -2.57 39.84
C CYS A 148 23.84 -1.41 39.57
N ASP A 149 24.75 -1.49 38.60
CA ASP A 149 25.64 -0.41 38.23
C ASP A 149 24.98 0.54 37.18
N ASP A 150 23.77 0.21 36.70
CA ASP A 150 23.01 1.03 35.77
C ASP A 150 21.64 1.35 36.38
N ASP A 151 21.62 2.29 37.32
CA ASP A 151 20.42 2.68 38.06
C ASP A 151 19.35 3.28 37.15
N LEU A 152 19.73 4.02 36.08
CA LEU A 152 18.79 4.63 35.16
C LEU A 152 18.09 3.58 34.28
N LEU A 153 18.81 2.56 33.83
CA LEU A 153 18.22 1.43 33.12
C LEU A 153 17.14 0.77 33.96
N LEU A 154 17.46 0.43 35.21
CA LEU A 154 16.51 -0.25 36.11
C LEU A 154 15.32 0.63 36.47
N GLU A 155 15.54 1.91 36.74
CA GLU A 155 14.45 2.85 37.03
C GLU A 155 13.46 2.94 35.85
N ASN A 156 13.96 3.22 34.64
CA ASN A 156 13.10 3.38 33.48
C ASN A 156 12.43 2.04 33.08
N TYR A 157 13.12 0.91 33.28
CA TYR A 157 12.52 -0.42 33.15
C TYR A 157 11.34 -0.61 34.12
N HIS A 158 11.52 -0.26 35.40
CA HIS A 158 10.46 -0.36 36.41
C HIS A 158 9.29 0.59 36.12
N VAL A 159 9.57 1.79 35.61
CA VAL A 159 8.51 2.71 35.14
C VAL A 159 7.64 2.05 34.09
N LEU A 160 8.24 1.41 33.08
CA LEU A 160 7.47 0.71 32.03
C LEU A 160 6.69 -0.49 32.59
N CYS A 161 7.29 -1.27 33.49
CA CYS A 161 6.61 -2.38 34.17
C CYS A 161 5.41 -1.89 35.00
N ASN A 162 5.59 -0.85 35.81
CA ASN A 162 4.56 -0.25 36.66
C ASN A 162 3.45 0.41 35.85
N TYR A 163 3.78 0.95 34.66
CA TYR A 163 2.81 1.48 33.72
C TYR A 163 1.90 0.38 33.14
N GLY A 164 2.34 -0.89 33.19
CA GLY A 164 1.58 -2.07 32.76
C GLY A 164 2.10 -2.74 31.49
N ILE A 165 3.26 -2.35 30.99
CA ILE A 165 3.87 -2.99 29.81
C ILE A 165 4.42 -4.36 30.22
N ALA A 166 4.03 -5.39 29.50
CA ALA A 166 4.51 -6.74 29.75
C ALA A 166 6.03 -6.83 29.56
N ARG A 167 6.74 -7.43 30.53
CA ARG A 167 8.21 -7.55 30.52
C ARG A 167 8.74 -8.08 29.19
N SER A 168 8.10 -9.10 28.61
CA SER A 168 8.47 -9.70 27.33
C SER A 168 8.39 -8.75 26.13
N LYS A 169 7.81 -7.55 26.28
CA LYS A 169 7.70 -6.51 25.24
C LYS A 169 8.74 -5.41 25.42
N ILE A 170 9.29 -5.27 26.63
CA ILE A 170 10.24 -4.19 26.93
C ILE A 170 11.54 -4.35 26.14
N GLY A 171 11.95 -5.57 25.84
CA GLY A 171 13.11 -5.82 24.97
C GLY A 171 12.97 -5.19 23.58
N LYS A 172 11.77 -5.21 22.99
CA LYS A 172 11.51 -4.48 21.73
C LYS A 172 11.69 -2.98 21.91
N ILE A 173 11.18 -2.43 23.00
CA ILE A 173 11.33 -0.99 23.32
C ILE A 173 12.80 -0.65 23.46
N TYR A 174 13.57 -1.46 24.19
CA TYR A 174 15.01 -1.26 24.34
C TYR A 174 15.76 -1.30 23.00
N LYS A 175 15.42 -2.25 22.15
CA LYS A 175 16.04 -2.39 20.82
C LYS A 175 15.81 -1.18 19.92
N GLU A 176 14.61 -0.59 19.97
CA GLU A 176 14.19 0.49 19.06
C GLU A 176 14.40 1.90 19.66
N ALA A 177 14.44 2.03 20.98
CA ALA A 177 14.51 3.30 21.70
C ALA A 177 15.38 3.16 22.96
N ALA A 178 16.60 2.67 22.84
CA ALA A 178 17.49 2.41 23.98
C ALA A 178 17.75 3.68 24.84
N GLU A 179 17.76 4.85 24.22
CA GLU A 179 18.01 6.13 24.93
C GLU A 179 16.95 6.44 25.99
N VAL A 180 15.73 5.87 25.89
CA VAL A 180 14.68 6.03 26.90
C VAL A 180 15.09 5.48 28.26
N PHE A 181 15.92 4.44 28.25
CA PHE A 181 16.40 3.81 29.49
C PHE A 181 17.53 4.57 30.17
N GLY A 182 18.10 5.57 29.52
CA GLY A 182 19.05 6.49 30.11
C GLY A 182 18.44 7.83 30.57
N TYR A 183 17.12 7.94 30.60
CA TYR A 183 16.46 9.16 31.09
C TYR A 183 16.60 9.34 32.58
N ASP A 184 16.76 10.60 33.01
CA ASP A 184 16.76 10.98 34.40
C ASP A 184 15.44 10.59 35.09
N TYR A 185 15.48 10.45 36.41
CA TYR A 185 14.34 10.06 37.23
C TYR A 185 13.09 10.92 36.96
N GLY A 186 11.98 10.24 36.70
CA GLY A 186 10.69 10.85 36.46
C GLY A 186 10.44 11.38 35.03
N VAL A 187 11.46 11.52 34.20
CA VAL A 187 11.30 12.03 32.81
C VAL A 187 10.39 11.13 31.98
N LEU A 188 10.59 9.82 32.05
CA LEU A 188 9.76 8.85 31.32
C LEU A 188 8.30 8.89 31.78
N VAL A 189 8.07 9.04 33.10
CA VAL A 189 6.70 9.17 33.65
C VAL A 189 6.01 10.42 33.11
N LEU A 190 6.72 11.56 33.04
CA LEU A 190 6.16 12.80 32.49
C LEU A 190 5.82 12.66 31.01
N LYS A 191 6.65 11.95 30.25
CA LYS A 191 6.37 11.68 28.82
C LYS A 191 5.12 10.82 28.62
N LEU A 192 4.97 9.75 29.38
CA LEU A 192 3.78 8.91 29.32
C LEU A 192 2.52 9.72 29.65
N LYS A 193 2.57 10.55 30.71
CA LYS A 193 1.47 11.45 31.09
C LYS A 193 1.15 12.47 30.01
N ALA A 194 2.14 13.06 29.35
CA ALA A 194 1.92 14.02 28.27
C ALA A 194 1.12 13.42 27.10
N TYR A 195 1.32 12.14 26.79
CA TYR A 195 0.48 11.45 25.81
C TYR A 195 -0.92 11.13 26.33
N GLU A 196 -1.07 10.79 27.61
CA GLU A 196 -2.39 10.57 28.25
C GLU A 196 -3.23 11.86 28.24
N GLU A 197 -2.61 13.03 28.44
CA GLU A 197 -3.26 14.34 28.38
C GLU A 197 -3.84 14.67 26.99
N LEU A 198 -3.40 13.99 25.94
CA LEU A 198 -4.04 14.05 24.61
C LEU A 198 -5.37 13.28 24.54
N GLY A 199 -5.84 12.73 25.66
CA GLY A 199 -7.07 11.93 25.73
C GLY A 199 -6.89 10.50 25.22
N LEU A 200 -5.68 9.95 25.32
CA LEU A 200 -5.37 8.57 24.97
C LEU A 200 -5.56 7.68 26.22
N GLY A 201 -6.45 6.70 26.12
CA GLY A 201 -6.67 5.75 27.20
C GLY A 201 -5.45 4.85 27.45
N GLN A 202 -5.29 4.38 28.69
CA GLN A 202 -4.15 3.54 29.09
C GLN A 202 -4.01 2.29 28.19
N SER A 203 -5.11 1.61 27.84
CA SER A 203 -5.06 0.43 26.95
C SER A 203 -4.40 0.75 25.60
N PHE A 204 -4.82 1.86 24.99
CA PHE A 204 -4.23 2.33 23.74
C PHE A 204 -2.76 2.68 23.91
N MET A 205 -2.40 3.37 25.01
CA MET A 205 -1.02 3.75 25.30
C MET A 205 -0.10 2.56 25.48
N LEU A 206 -0.54 1.50 26.18
CA LEU A 206 0.22 0.26 26.33
C LEU A 206 0.59 -0.33 24.98
N LYS A 207 -0.37 -0.39 24.06
CA LYS A 207 -0.16 -0.91 22.72
C LYS A 207 0.68 0.03 21.87
N LEU A 208 0.43 1.33 21.95
CA LEU A 208 1.13 2.37 21.19
C LEU A 208 2.62 2.39 21.50
N VAL A 209 3.00 2.34 22.78
CA VAL A 209 4.40 2.36 23.23
C VAL A 209 5.17 1.13 22.71
N VAL A 210 4.53 -0.04 22.71
CA VAL A 210 5.13 -1.26 22.16
C VAL A 210 5.25 -1.21 20.62
N CYS A 211 4.26 -0.59 19.95
CA CYS A 211 4.24 -0.48 18.49
C CYS A 211 5.12 0.66 17.96
N SER A 212 5.39 1.67 18.77
CA SER A 212 6.13 2.88 18.35
C SER A 212 7.00 3.41 19.49
N PRO A 213 8.03 2.66 19.93
CA PRO A 213 8.85 3.04 21.08
C PRO A 213 9.53 4.40 20.94
N TYR A 214 9.87 4.80 19.73
CA TYR A 214 10.51 6.09 19.45
C TYR A 214 9.64 7.30 19.76
N LEU A 215 8.32 7.13 19.97
CA LEU A 215 7.46 8.20 20.47
C LEU A 215 7.87 8.69 21.86
N LEU A 216 8.55 7.85 22.63
CA LEU A 216 9.10 8.21 23.94
C LEU A 216 10.39 9.01 23.86
N ILE A 217 11.00 9.12 22.67
CA ILE A 217 12.24 9.86 22.44
C ILE A 217 11.95 11.35 22.20
N GLY A 218 12.72 12.24 22.82
CA GLY A 218 12.62 13.69 22.63
C GLY A 218 11.30 14.29 23.13
N GLU A 219 10.80 15.31 22.48
CA GLU A 219 9.50 15.95 22.78
C GLU A 219 8.33 15.10 22.28
N VAL A 220 7.10 15.45 22.71
CA VAL A 220 5.88 14.80 22.18
C VAL A 220 5.84 14.93 20.68
N ASN A 221 5.66 13.80 19.99
CA ASN A 221 5.81 13.72 18.53
C ASN A 221 4.69 14.50 17.81
N ALA A 222 5.06 15.62 17.19
CA ALA A 222 4.13 16.50 16.52
C ALA A 222 3.45 15.84 15.29
N ASP A 223 4.13 14.92 14.61
CA ASP A 223 3.56 14.24 13.45
C ASP A 223 2.52 13.21 13.87
N PHE A 224 2.75 12.51 15.00
CA PHE A 224 1.74 11.65 15.62
C PHE A 224 0.48 12.43 16.00
N ILE A 225 0.63 13.61 16.65
CA ILE A 225 -0.51 14.45 16.99
C ILE A 225 -1.31 14.84 15.74
N LYS A 226 -0.64 15.30 14.69
CA LYS A 226 -1.31 15.68 13.42
C LYS A 226 -2.03 14.50 12.77
N VAL A 227 -1.46 13.30 12.80
CA VAL A 227 -2.13 12.09 12.30
C VAL A 227 -3.39 11.81 13.10
N LEU A 228 -3.32 11.87 14.44
CA LEU A 228 -4.50 11.69 15.30
C LEU A 228 -5.59 12.74 15.02
N GLU A 229 -5.21 14.01 14.85
CA GLU A 229 -6.15 15.09 14.52
C GLU A 229 -6.86 14.82 13.19
N ILE A 230 -6.10 14.38 12.16
CA ILE A 230 -6.67 14.01 10.86
C ILE A 230 -7.65 12.85 11.03
N LEU A 231 -7.25 11.78 11.72
CA LEU A 231 -8.09 10.58 11.90
C LEU A 231 -9.36 10.91 12.69
N ARG A 232 -9.25 11.68 13.77
CA ARG A 232 -10.40 12.15 14.57
C ARG A 232 -11.36 13.03 13.77
N LYS A 233 -10.83 13.94 12.93
CA LYS A 233 -11.64 14.79 12.06
C LYS A 233 -12.47 13.97 11.08
N GLU A 234 -11.92 12.85 10.61
CA GLU A 234 -12.60 11.92 9.71
C GLU A 234 -13.47 10.88 10.45
N GLY A 235 -13.71 11.06 11.74
CA GLY A 235 -14.60 10.22 12.55
C GLY A 235 -14.02 8.85 12.90
N VAL A 236 -12.70 8.69 12.90
CA VAL A 236 -12.04 7.46 13.34
C VAL A 236 -11.81 7.50 14.84
N ASP A 237 -12.45 6.62 15.59
CA ASP A 237 -12.25 6.48 17.02
C ASP A 237 -10.90 5.82 17.35
N ILE A 238 -10.35 6.15 18.52
CA ILE A 238 -9.10 5.60 19.02
C ILE A 238 -9.17 4.07 19.12
N SER A 239 -10.30 3.50 19.51
CA SER A 239 -10.51 2.05 19.57
C SER A 239 -10.30 1.36 18.22
N ARG A 240 -10.75 1.97 17.13
CA ARG A 240 -10.52 1.46 15.78
C ARG A 240 -9.05 1.52 15.38
N ILE A 241 -8.33 2.57 15.78
CA ILE A 241 -6.87 2.65 15.54
C ILE A 241 -6.18 1.53 16.34
N GLU A 242 -6.58 1.32 17.61
CA GLU A 242 -6.04 0.28 18.48
C GLU A 242 -6.19 -1.14 17.88
N GLU A 243 -7.34 -1.43 17.26
CA GLU A 243 -7.58 -2.72 16.58
C GLU A 243 -6.58 -3.01 15.46
N HIS A 244 -6.15 -1.97 14.73
CA HIS A 244 -5.23 -2.10 13.60
C HIS A 244 -3.75 -2.00 13.98
N LEU A 245 -3.41 -1.56 15.20
CA LEU A 245 -2.04 -1.56 15.65
C LEU A 245 -1.57 -2.99 15.93
N SER A 246 -0.48 -3.40 15.32
CA SER A 246 0.16 -4.71 15.55
C SER A 246 1.44 -4.54 16.37
N GLU A 247 1.54 -5.25 17.48
CA GLU A 247 2.74 -5.22 18.33
C GLU A 247 4.00 -5.80 17.65
N LYS A 248 3.81 -6.50 16.52
CA LYS A 248 4.92 -7.04 15.72
C LYS A 248 5.54 -6.00 14.79
N SER A 249 4.81 -4.92 14.52
CA SER A 249 5.20 -3.87 13.60
C SER A 249 5.72 -2.64 14.36
N SER A 250 6.50 -1.81 13.70
CA SER A 250 6.93 -0.50 14.19
C SER A 250 6.42 0.57 13.24
N TYR A 251 5.68 1.56 13.77
CA TYR A 251 4.99 2.56 12.97
C TYR A 251 5.76 3.86 12.90
N ASP A 252 6.02 4.34 11.70
CA ASP A 252 6.62 5.65 11.43
C ASP A 252 5.51 6.67 11.14
N TRP A 253 5.14 7.44 12.15
CA TRP A 253 4.06 8.43 12.07
C TRP A 253 4.38 9.57 11.12
N SER A 254 5.66 9.90 10.94
CA SER A 254 6.09 10.92 9.98
C SER A 254 5.83 10.46 8.55
N LYS A 255 6.11 9.18 8.24
CA LYS A 255 5.78 8.59 6.94
C LYS A 255 4.27 8.51 6.72
N LEU A 256 3.52 8.14 7.75
CA LEU A 256 2.05 8.10 7.65
C LEU A 256 1.47 9.50 7.39
N LEU A 257 1.94 10.51 8.12
CA LEU A 257 1.55 11.90 7.88
C LEU A 257 1.91 12.36 6.47
N ALA A 258 3.10 12.00 6.00
CA ALA A 258 3.54 12.32 4.65
C ALA A 258 2.65 11.66 3.57
N LEU A 259 2.21 10.42 3.81
CA LEU A 259 1.28 9.71 2.93
C LEU A 259 -0.10 10.38 2.89
N LEU A 260 -0.66 10.73 4.04
CA LEU A 260 -1.94 11.45 4.12
C LEU A 260 -1.86 12.81 3.39
N ASN A 261 -0.76 13.53 3.58
CA ASN A 261 -0.52 14.78 2.86
C ASN A 261 -0.31 14.57 1.35
N LEU A 262 0.31 13.46 0.93
CA LEU A 262 0.45 13.13 -0.49
C LEU A 262 -0.93 12.98 -1.15
N PHE A 263 -1.87 12.28 -0.53
CA PHE A 263 -3.23 12.15 -1.05
C PHE A 263 -3.95 13.52 -1.13
N ARG A 264 -3.82 14.36 -0.11
CA ARG A 264 -4.38 15.73 -0.15
C ARG A 264 -3.81 16.56 -1.30
N HIS A 265 -2.50 16.55 -1.51
CA HIS A 265 -1.85 17.27 -2.61
C HIS A 265 -2.17 16.67 -3.99
N ALA A 266 -2.53 15.40 -4.05
CA ALA A 266 -2.94 14.75 -5.28
C ALA A 266 -4.41 15.02 -5.67
N GLY A 267 -5.10 15.91 -4.92
CA GLY A 267 -6.43 16.37 -5.25
C GLY A 267 -7.57 15.67 -4.50
N TYR A 268 -7.27 14.85 -3.45
CA TYR A 268 -8.33 14.35 -2.59
C TYR A 268 -8.97 15.51 -1.80
N ASN A 269 -10.28 15.64 -1.90
CA ASN A 269 -11.03 16.46 -0.96
C ASN A 269 -11.16 15.75 0.39
N GLU A 270 -11.55 16.47 1.46
CA GLU A 270 -11.68 15.91 2.81
C GLU A 270 -12.62 14.70 2.83
N LYS A 271 -13.76 14.76 2.14
CA LYS A 271 -14.73 13.67 2.08
C LYS A 271 -14.15 12.39 1.43
N GLN A 272 -13.36 12.54 0.38
CA GLN A 272 -12.71 11.40 -0.29
C GLN A 272 -11.62 10.78 0.59
N LEU A 273 -10.83 11.62 1.27
CA LEU A 273 -9.80 11.14 2.20
C LEU A 273 -10.44 10.43 3.40
N GLY A 274 -11.50 11.00 3.96
CA GLY A 274 -12.26 10.38 5.03
C GLY A 274 -12.89 9.06 4.62
N GLY A 275 -13.45 8.99 3.41
CA GLY A 275 -13.97 7.75 2.83
C GLY A 275 -12.90 6.67 2.71
N LEU A 276 -11.71 7.02 2.20
CA LEU A 276 -10.58 6.10 2.08
C LEU A 276 -10.11 5.59 3.45
N ILE A 277 -9.92 6.50 4.41
CA ILE A 277 -9.51 6.15 5.77
C ILE A 277 -10.55 5.25 6.44
N SER A 278 -11.83 5.60 6.36
CA SER A 278 -12.90 4.85 7.03
C SER A 278 -13.11 3.45 6.46
N GLN A 279 -12.94 3.28 5.15
CA GLN A 279 -13.13 2.00 4.47
C GLN A 279 -11.90 1.10 4.54
N HIS A 280 -10.71 1.67 4.57
CA HIS A 280 -9.45 0.95 4.42
C HIS A 280 -8.41 1.35 5.47
N LEU A 281 -8.84 1.51 6.72
CA LEU A 281 -7.95 1.91 7.83
C LEU A 281 -6.75 0.96 7.97
N ALA A 282 -6.96 -0.34 7.79
CA ALA A 282 -5.91 -1.36 7.79
C ALA A 282 -4.73 -1.03 6.86
N ILE A 283 -4.99 -0.47 5.68
CA ILE A 283 -3.95 -0.11 4.71
C ILE A 283 -2.92 0.88 5.30
N PHE A 284 -3.32 1.70 6.24
CA PHE A 284 -2.44 2.70 6.86
C PHE A 284 -1.65 2.16 8.06
N PHE A 285 -2.08 1.01 8.64
CA PHE A 285 -1.52 0.47 9.90
C PHE A 285 -0.87 -0.91 9.79
N GLU A 286 -1.07 -1.65 8.69
CA GLU A 286 -0.44 -2.96 8.50
C GLU A 286 0.88 -2.80 7.75
N ASP A 287 2.03 -2.65 8.37
CA ASP A 287 3.39 -2.59 7.73
C ASP A 287 3.44 -1.99 6.31
N SER A 288 2.43 -1.24 5.94
CA SER A 288 2.04 -1.03 4.55
C SER A 288 2.42 0.35 4.03
N VAL A 289 2.81 1.30 4.88
CA VAL A 289 3.11 2.66 4.39
C VAL A 289 4.25 2.64 3.37
N ASP A 290 5.33 1.93 3.65
CA ASP A 290 6.45 1.78 2.70
C ASP A 290 6.00 1.01 1.44
N ARG A 291 5.13 0.02 1.60
CA ARG A 291 4.56 -0.74 0.48
C ARG A 291 3.59 0.07 -0.36
N ILE A 292 2.82 0.97 0.26
CA ILE A 292 1.98 1.93 -0.48
C ILE A 292 2.87 2.83 -1.34
N TYR A 293 3.97 3.36 -0.80
CA TYR A 293 4.94 4.13 -1.59
C TYR A 293 5.55 3.30 -2.72
N LEU A 294 5.85 2.01 -2.48
CA LEU A 294 6.33 1.11 -3.53
C LEU A 294 5.26 0.90 -4.61
N LEU A 295 3.99 0.70 -4.25
CA LEU A 295 2.90 0.57 -5.22
C LEU A 295 2.70 1.85 -6.02
N ILE A 296 2.68 3.02 -5.37
CA ILE A 296 2.58 4.31 -6.05
C ILE A 296 3.74 4.47 -7.03
N GLY A 297 4.98 4.25 -6.57
CA GLY A 297 6.17 4.33 -7.42
C GLY A 297 6.14 3.35 -8.60
N PHE A 298 5.67 2.13 -8.36
CA PHE A 298 5.47 1.12 -9.41
C PHE A 298 4.47 1.61 -10.47
N LEU A 299 3.30 2.07 -10.06
CA LEU A 299 2.27 2.54 -10.99
C LEU A 299 2.71 3.79 -11.76
N LEU A 300 3.39 4.74 -11.10
CA LEU A 300 3.98 5.92 -11.76
C LEU A 300 5.00 5.51 -12.84
N LYS A 301 5.85 4.53 -12.55
CA LYS A 301 6.84 4.00 -13.51
C LYS A 301 6.17 3.37 -14.73
N PHE A 302 5.00 2.78 -14.57
CA PHE A 302 4.18 2.27 -15.68
C PHE A 302 3.32 3.35 -16.36
N GLY A 303 3.49 4.63 -15.98
CA GLY A 303 2.86 5.78 -16.63
C GLY A 303 1.45 6.10 -16.15
N SER A 304 1.05 5.60 -14.98
CA SER A 304 -0.17 6.06 -14.31
C SER A 304 0.04 7.49 -13.78
N THR A 305 -0.98 8.32 -13.87
CA THR A 305 -0.99 9.65 -13.23
C THR A 305 -1.37 9.52 -11.76
N MET A 306 -1.04 10.53 -10.93
CA MET A 306 -1.46 10.55 -9.52
C MET A 306 -2.98 10.47 -9.38
N ASN A 307 -3.73 11.16 -10.24
CA ASN A 307 -5.20 11.12 -10.22
C ASN A 307 -5.74 9.70 -10.48
N GLN A 308 -5.13 8.96 -11.41
CA GLN A 308 -5.50 7.56 -11.67
C GLN A 308 -5.19 6.67 -10.46
N ILE A 309 -4.05 6.88 -9.80
CA ILE A 309 -3.65 6.15 -8.60
C ILE A 309 -4.61 6.46 -7.45
N CYS A 310 -4.95 7.73 -7.26
CA CYS A 310 -5.93 8.14 -6.28
C CYS A 310 -7.30 7.49 -6.55
N SER A 311 -7.80 7.56 -7.77
CA SER A 311 -9.06 6.90 -8.16
C SER A 311 -9.03 5.38 -7.93
N MET A 312 -7.86 4.76 -8.04
CA MET A 312 -7.66 3.34 -7.73
C MET A 312 -7.82 3.09 -6.22
N PHE A 313 -7.21 3.91 -5.36
CA PHE A 313 -7.32 3.74 -3.91
C PHE A 313 -8.75 3.97 -3.40
N LEU A 314 -9.53 4.89 -3.99
CA LEU A 314 -10.95 5.06 -3.64
C LEU A 314 -11.81 3.84 -3.95
N ARG A 315 -11.38 3.00 -4.88
CA ARG A 315 -12.06 1.77 -5.29
C ARG A 315 -11.28 0.53 -4.92
N PHE A 316 -10.41 0.65 -3.90
CA PHE A 316 -9.57 -0.46 -3.48
C PHE A 316 -10.45 -1.64 -3.02
N PRO A 317 -10.16 -2.88 -3.42
CA PRO A 317 -10.96 -4.04 -3.04
C PRO A 317 -10.82 -4.34 -1.54
N GLN A 318 -11.84 -5.00 -0.96
CA GLN A 318 -11.81 -5.49 0.42
C GLN A 318 -10.91 -6.74 0.50
N MET A 319 -9.60 -6.51 0.49
CA MET A 319 -8.58 -7.55 0.61
C MET A 319 -7.33 -6.97 1.27
N GLU A 320 -6.47 -7.84 1.77
CA GLU A 320 -5.19 -7.44 2.35
C GLU A 320 -4.29 -6.76 1.31
N PHE A 321 -3.66 -5.66 1.70
CA PHE A 321 -2.81 -4.88 0.81
C PHE A 321 -1.63 -5.72 0.28
N GLU A 322 -1.05 -6.56 1.14
CA GLU A 322 0.04 -7.46 0.77
C GLU A 322 -0.38 -8.46 -0.31
N GLU A 323 -1.56 -9.03 -0.17
CA GLU A 323 -2.11 -9.94 -1.19
C GLU A 323 -2.31 -9.22 -2.52
N PHE A 324 -2.90 -8.01 -2.48
CA PHE A 324 -3.08 -7.19 -3.68
C PHE A 324 -1.75 -6.90 -4.38
N PHE A 325 -0.75 -6.43 -3.62
CA PHE A 325 0.55 -6.08 -4.18
C PHE A 325 1.30 -7.31 -4.71
N SER A 326 1.24 -8.42 -3.98
CA SER A 326 1.78 -9.72 -4.40
C SER A 326 1.14 -10.20 -5.71
N ASN A 327 -0.19 -10.12 -5.83
CA ASN A 327 -0.91 -10.50 -7.04
C ASN A 327 -0.53 -9.62 -8.23
N LEU A 328 -0.43 -8.30 -8.03
CA LEU A 328 -0.01 -7.36 -9.07
C LEU A 328 1.41 -7.66 -9.56
N ARG A 329 2.33 -7.96 -8.63
CA ARG A 329 3.69 -8.43 -8.93
C ARG A 329 3.68 -9.72 -9.74
N HIS A 330 2.89 -10.71 -9.33
CA HIS A 330 2.77 -11.98 -10.05
C HIS A 330 2.21 -11.79 -11.46
N CYS A 331 1.24 -10.89 -11.64
CA CYS A 331 0.72 -10.55 -12.95
C CYS A 331 1.80 -9.91 -13.84
N PHE A 332 2.59 -8.99 -13.30
CA PHE A 332 3.72 -8.41 -14.04
C PHE A 332 4.73 -9.48 -14.47
N LEU A 333 5.15 -10.36 -13.53
CA LEU A 333 6.09 -11.44 -13.83
C LEU A 333 5.52 -12.41 -14.86
N PHE A 334 4.23 -12.74 -14.76
CA PHE A 334 3.53 -13.57 -15.72
C PHE A 334 3.57 -12.97 -17.15
N LEU A 335 3.21 -11.68 -17.29
CA LEU A 335 3.22 -11.00 -18.59
C LEU A 335 4.64 -10.94 -19.20
N ASN A 336 5.65 -10.75 -18.35
CA ASN A 336 7.04 -10.77 -18.77
C ASN A 336 7.51 -12.18 -19.18
N GLU A 337 7.12 -13.23 -18.46
CA GLU A 337 7.50 -14.63 -18.75
C GLU A 337 6.90 -15.12 -20.07
N ILE A 338 5.69 -14.68 -20.44
CA ILE A 338 5.10 -14.96 -21.75
C ILE A 338 5.65 -14.06 -22.86
N GLN A 339 6.70 -13.29 -22.59
CA GLN A 339 7.40 -12.41 -23.54
C GLN A 339 6.49 -11.34 -24.19
N MET A 340 5.56 -10.78 -23.43
CA MET A 340 4.74 -9.66 -23.88
C MET A 340 5.60 -8.39 -24.01
N GLU A 341 5.34 -7.59 -25.05
CA GLU A 341 6.06 -6.35 -25.30
C GLU A 341 5.94 -5.34 -24.14
N ALA A 342 7.04 -4.65 -23.82
CA ALA A 342 7.12 -3.75 -22.67
C ALA A 342 6.06 -2.63 -22.67
N HIS A 343 5.73 -2.10 -23.86
CA HIS A 343 4.71 -1.07 -24.02
C HIS A 343 3.29 -1.60 -23.76
N GLU A 344 3.04 -2.86 -24.06
CA GLU A 344 1.75 -3.53 -23.83
C GLU A 344 1.56 -3.86 -22.36
N ILE A 345 2.61 -4.41 -21.69
CA ILE A 345 2.62 -4.62 -20.24
C ILE A 345 2.30 -3.30 -19.53
N ARG A 346 2.94 -2.20 -19.94
CA ARG A 346 2.69 -0.87 -19.41
C ARG A 346 1.23 -0.46 -19.55
N ASN A 347 0.66 -0.62 -20.74
CA ASN A 347 -0.74 -0.27 -20.99
C ASN A 347 -1.71 -1.08 -20.14
N ILE A 348 -1.49 -2.39 -19.98
CA ILE A 348 -2.34 -3.28 -19.21
C ILE A 348 -2.27 -2.94 -17.71
N LEU A 349 -1.06 -2.75 -17.17
CA LEU A 349 -0.85 -2.40 -15.76
C LEU A 349 -1.47 -1.03 -15.41
N ARG A 350 -1.31 -0.04 -16.31
CA ARG A 350 -1.90 1.28 -16.13
C ARG A 350 -3.43 1.26 -16.18
N SER A 351 -4.01 0.50 -17.12
CA SER A 351 -5.45 0.52 -17.35
C SER A 351 -6.24 -0.39 -16.40
N HIS A 352 -5.64 -1.43 -15.85
CA HIS A 352 -6.33 -2.46 -15.08
C HIS A 352 -5.64 -2.85 -13.76
N PRO A 353 -5.08 -1.90 -12.98
CA PRO A 353 -4.33 -2.24 -11.76
C PRO A 353 -5.19 -2.98 -10.72
N LEU A 354 -6.44 -2.55 -10.50
CA LEU A 354 -7.36 -3.18 -9.56
C LEU A 354 -7.66 -4.63 -9.94
N MET A 355 -7.91 -4.87 -11.22
CA MET A 355 -8.17 -6.22 -11.70
C MET A 355 -6.97 -7.15 -11.49
N LEU A 356 -5.78 -6.66 -11.80
CA LEU A 356 -4.55 -7.45 -11.72
C LEU A 356 -4.16 -7.75 -10.27
N GLY A 357 -4.30 -6.77 -9.38
CA GLY A 357 -4.05 -6.96 -7.96
C GLY A 357 -5.08 -7.88 -7.28
N SER A 358 -6.30 -7.97 -7.81
CA SER A 358 -7.33 -8.89 -7.30
C SER A 358 -7.24 -10.30 -7.88
N CYS A 359 -6.29 -10.59 -8.78
CA CYS A 359 -6.23 -11.84 -9.52
C CYS A 359 -4.92 -12.59 -9.26
N ARG A 360 -4.97 -13.71 -8.57
CA ARG A 360 -3.83 -14.63 -8.47
C ARG A 360 -3.78 -15.57 -9.68
N LEU A 361 -2.95 -15.26 -10.66
CA LEU A 361 -2.85 -16.01 -11.91
C LEU A 361 -2.22 -17.41 -11.70
N LYS A 362 -2.61 -18.35 -12.56
CA LYS A 362 -1.92 -19.64 -12.72
C LYS A 362 -0.54 -19.40 -13.34
N LYS A 363 0.39 -20.34 -13.09
CA LYS A 363 1.72 -20.30 -13.70
C LYS A 363 1.63 -20.39 -15.23
N PRO A 364 2.50 -19.71 -16.01
CA PRO A 364 2.49 -19.74 -17.47
C PRO A 364 2.50 -21.15 -18.05
N ASN A 365 3.30 -22.05 -17.54
CA ASN A 365 3.36 -23.45 -18.02
C ASN A 365 2.02 -24.19 -17.85
N THR A 366 1.31 -23.96 -16.74
CA THR A 366 -0.02 -24.54 -16.52
C THR A 366 -1.03 -24.02 -17.53
N LEU A 367 -0.93 -22.71 -17.87
CA LEU A 367 -1.82 -22.08 -18.85
C LEU A 367 -1.50 -22.51 -20.28
N ARG A 368 -0.21 -22.65 -20.65
CA ARG A 368 0.18 -23.19 -21.99
C ARG A 368 -0.46 -24.55 -22.23
N LEU A 369 -0.43 -25.42 -21.25
CA LEU A 369 -1.04 -26.75 -21.33
C LEU A 369 -2.57 -26.69 -21.36
N ALA A 370 -3.20 -25.90 -20.48
CA ALA A 370 -4.66 -25.82 -20.38
C ALA A 370 -5.29 -25.14 -21.59
N LEU A 371 -4.66 -24.07 -22.09
CA LEU A 371 -5.13 -23.30 -23.24
C LEU A 371 -4.80 -23.94 -24.59
N HIS A 372 -3.85 -24.87 -24.62
CA HIS A 372 -3.24 -25.40 -25.84
C HIS A 372 -2.74 -24.26 -26.77
N ALA A 373 -2.05 -23.28 -26.21
CA ALA A 373 -1.63 -22.09 -26.92
C ALA A 373 -0.18 -21.71 -26.61
N ALA A 374 0.53 -21.23 -27.62
CA ALA A 374 1.84 -20.61 -27.49
C ALA A 374 1.74 -19.21 -26.85
N ASP A 375 2.85 -18.72 -26.27
CA ASP A 375 2.93 -17.41 -25.59
C ASP A 375 2.45 -16.26 -26.48
N LYS A 376 2.86 -16.22 -27.74
CA LYS A 376 2.42 -15.21 -28.72
C LYS A 376 0.90 -15.13 -28.80
N ARG A 377 0.22 -16.28 -28.83
CA ARG A 377 -1.24 -16.32 -28.89
C ARG A 377 -1.91 -15.89 -27.59
N MET A 378 -1.29 -16.22 -26.46
CA MET A 378 -1.75 -15.69 -25.16
C MET A 378 -1.61 -14.17 -25.09
N CYS A 379 -0.49 -13.60 -25.57
CA CYS A 379 -0.31 -12.16 -25.67
C CYS A 379 -1.38 -11.49 -26.52
N GLU A 380 -1.65 -12.00 -27.72
CA GLU A 380 -2.68 -11.47 -28.62
C GLU A 380 -4.06 -11.41 -27.94
N VAL A 381 -4.45 -12.48 -27.25
CA VAL A 381 -5.75 -12.55 -26.55
C VAL A 381 -5.82 -11.60 -25.36
N ILE A 382 -4.73 -11.45 -24.62
CA ILE A 382 -4.66 -10.50 -23.52
C ILE A 382 -4.76 -9.06 -24.04
N GLN A 383 -4.09 -8.75 -25.15
CA GLN A 383 -4.16 -7.43 -25.81
C GLN A 383 -5.57 -7.12 -26.29
N GLU A 384 -6.24 -8.09 -26.94
CA GLU A 384 -7.62 -7.92 -27.39
C GLU A 384 -8.58 -7.72 -26.20
N ASN A 385 -8.39 -8.48 -25.12
CA ASN A 385 -9.25 -8.43 -23.95
C ASN A 385 -8.50 -8.77 -22.65
N PRO A 386 -7.92 -7.77 -21.94
CA PRO A 386 -7.22 -8.00 -20.67
C PRO A 386 -8.06 -8.71 -19.59
N GLN A 387 -9.40 -8.60 -19.66
CA GLN A 387 -10.31 -9.26 -18.72
C GLN A 387 -10.25 -10.81 -18.79
N VAL A 388 -9.63 -11.36 -19.82
CA VAL A 388 -9.41 -12.81 -19.90
C VAL A 388 -8.55 -13.33 -18.73
N LEU A 389 -7.67 -12.49 -18.20
CA LEU A 389 -6.84 -12.83 -17.05
C LEU A 389 -7.68 -13.24 -15.82
N LYS A 390 -8.89 -12.70 -15.65
CA LYS A 390 -9.83 -13.14 -14.60
C LYS A 390 -10.26 -14.62 -14.72
N LYS A 391 -10.16 -15.19 -15.90
CA LYS A 391 -10.49 -16.60 -16.15
C LYS A 391 -9.27 -17.52 -15.95
N TRP A 392 -8.08 -16.95 -15.84
CA TRP A 392 -6.82 -17.69 -15.70
C TRP A 392 -6.29 -17.71 -14.27
N VAL A 393 -7.16 -17.42 -13.31
CA VAL A 393 -6.81 -17.39 -11.88
C VAL A 393 -6.67 -18.79 -11.28
N MET A 394 -5.98 -18.89 -10.16
CA MET A 394 -5.87 -20.12 -9.38
C MET A 394 -7.27 -20.61 -8.99
N GLY A 395 -7.50 -21.92 -9.03
CA GLY A 395 -8.82 -22.51 -8.70
C GLY A 395 -9.84 -22.50 -9.85
N SER A 396 -9.72 -21.64 -10.87
CA SER A 396 -10.65 -21.61 -11.99
C SER A 396 -10.43 -22.75 -13.01
N LYS A 397 -11.48 -23.20 -13.66
CA LYS A 397 -11.38 -24.09 -14.83
C LYS A 397 -11.07 -23.25 -16.07
N VAL A 398 -9.93 -23.52 -16.69
CA VAL A 398 -9.49 -22.79 -17.89
C VAL A 398 -10.01 -23.51 -19.13
N GLU A 399 -10.71 -22.80 -19.99
CA GLU A 399 -11.21 -23.31 -21.28
C GLU A 399 -10.12 -23.15 -22.36
N ARG A 400 -10.09 -24.06 -23.35
CA ARG A 400 -9.18 -23.97 -24.50
C ARG A 400 -9.37 -22.65 -25.23
N LEU A 401 -8.29 -22.06 -25.69
CA LEU A 401 -8.30 -20.71 -26.27
C LEU A 401 -9.16 -20.60 -27.54
N GLN A 402 -9.18 -21.64 -28.35
CA GLN A 402 -10.02 -21.71 -29.56
C GLN A 402 -11.51 -21.52 -29.23
N ASN A 403 -12.01 -22.16 -28.16
CA ASN A 403 -13.40 -22.04 -27.75
C ASN A 403 -13.74 -20.64 -27.21
N LEU A 404 -12.81 -20.00 -26.49
CA LEU A 404 -12.98 -18.64 -25.98
C LEU A 404 -13.06 -17.62 -27.12
N ILE A 405 -12.22 -17.75 -28.12
CA ILE A 405 -12.19 -16.85 -29.29
C ILE A 405 -13.46 -17.00 -30.12
N LEU A 406 -13.87 -18.24 -30.43
CA LEU A 406 -15.10 -18.51 -31.16
C LEU A 406 -16.32 -17.94 -30.42
N LYS A 407 -16.42 -18.20 -29.12
CA LYS A 407 -17.52 -17.69 -28.28
C LYS A 407 -17.53 -16.16 -28.25
N SER A 408 -16.36 -15.52 -28.07
CA SER A 408 -16.24 -14.05 -28.08
C SER A 408 -16.61 -13.47 -29.45
N ARG A 409 -16.15 -14.10 -30.53
CA ARG A 409 -16.49 -13.66 -31.90
C ARG A 409 -17.99 -13.79 -32.18
N MET A 410 -18.61 -14.91 -31.82
CA MET A 410 -20.04 -15.10 -31.96
C MET A 410 -20.86 -14.05 -31.18
N GLN A 411 -20.46 -13.74 -29.94
CA GLN A 411 -21.12 -12.72 -29.13
C GLN A 411 -21.00 -11.32 -29.76
N LYS A 412 -19.80 -10.97 -30.26
CA LYS A 412 -19.60 -9.70 -30.98
C LYS A 412 -20.43 -9.62 -32.25
N THR A 413 -20.45 -10.68 -33.04
CA THR A 413 -21.26 -10.73 -34.28
C THR A 413 -22.73 -10.55 -33.96
N LYS A 414 -23.24 -11.24 -32.93
CA LYS A 414 -24.64 -11.08 -32.49
C LYS A 414 -24.92 -9.62 -32.09
N PHE A 415 -24.08 -9.01 -31.30
CA PHE A 415 -24.19 -7.60 -30.90
C PHE A 415 -24.24 -6.65 -32.11
N LEU A 416 -23.39 -6.87 -33.13
CA LEU A 416 -23.33 -6.05 -34.34
C LEU A 416 -24.61 -6.19 -35.20
N LEU A 417 -25.17 -7.40 -35.28
CA LEU A 417 -26.46 -7.65 -35.91
C LEU A 417 -27.59 -6.93 -35.16
N ASP A 418 -27.58 -6.99 -33.83
CA ASP A 418 -28.56 -6.31 -32.97
C ASP A 418 -28.47 -4.76 -33.11
N LEU A 419 -27.31 -4.22 -33.49
CA LEU A 419 -27.12 -2.80 -33.83
C LEU A 419 -27.64 -2.44 -35.24
N GLY A 420 -28.07 -3.42 -36.03
CA GLY A 420 -28.56 -3.22 -37.39
C GLY A 420 -27.47 -3.04 -38.44
N ILE A 421 -26.26 -3.57 -38.17
CA ILE A 421 -25.22 -3.71 -39.19
C ILE A 421 -25.58 -4.91 -40.05
N VAL A 422 -25.69 -4.70 -41.36
CA VAL A 422 -26.12 -5.72 -42.32
C VAL A 422 -25.13 -6.89 -42.34
N ASP A 423 -25.62 -8.10 -42.54
CA ASP A 423 -24.82 -9.34 -42.55
C ASP A 423 -23.99 -9.49 -43.84
N ASP A 424 -23.24 -8.44 -44.18
CA ASP A 424 -22.19 -8.50 -45.19
C ASP A 424 -20.88 -8.85 -44.50
N SER A 425 -20.27 -9.95 -44.91
CA SER A 425 -19.03 -10.49 -44.32
C SER A 425 -17.86 -9.47 -44.28
N ASN A 426 -17.82 -8.51 -45.19
CA ASN A 426 -16.83 -7.45 -45.23
C ASN A 426 -17.11 -6.32 -44.21
N GLU A 427 -18.35 -5.92 -44.05
CA GLU A 427 -18.74 -4.89 -43.09
C GLU A 427 -18.63 -5.39 -41.64
N ILE A 428 -19.11 -6.60 -41.36
CA ILE A 428 -18.92 -7.26 -40.06
C ILE A 428 -17.44 -7.44 -39.76
N GLY A 429 -16.63 -7.83 -40.72
CA GLY A 429 -15.17 -7.98 -40.58
C GLY A 429 -14.46 -6.66 -40.20
N LYS A 430 -14.87 -5.55 -40.78
CA LYS A 430 -14.39 -4.21 -40.44
C LYS A 430 -14.87 -3.77 -39.05
N ALA A 431 -16.17 -3.94 -38.76
CA ALA A 431 -16.78 -3.59 -37.48
C ALA A 431 -16.18 -4.38 -36.31
N LEU A 432 -15.89 -5.68 -36.48
CA LEU A 432 -15.24 -6.52 -35.47
C LEU A 432 -13.85 -6.02 -35.06
N LYS A 433 -13.13 -5.33 -35.96
CA LYS A 433 -11.82 -4.73 -35.68
C LYS A 433 -11.91 -3.42 -34.87
N VAL A 434 -13.01 -2.69 -35.01
CA VAL A 434 -13.21 -1.40 -34.32
C VAL A 434 -13.52 -1.61 -32.84
N PHE A 435 -14.33 -2.62 -32.50
CA PHE A 435 -14.74 -2.86 -31.12
C PHE A 435 -13.74 -3.74 -30.36
N ARG A 436 -13.16 -3.17 -29.28
CA ARG A 436 -12.23 -3.87 -28.39
C ARG A 436 -12.97 -4.55 -27.24
N GLY A 437 -12.53 -5.74 -26.84
CA GLY A 437 -13.12 -6.51 -25.74
C GLY A 437 -14.02 -7.65 -26.19
N SER A 438 -14.66 -8.37 -25.25
CA SER A 438 -15.62 -9.43 -25.53
C SER A 438 -17.00 -8.86 -25.85
N GLY A 439 -17.82 -9.61 -26.59
CA GLY A 439 -19.19 -9.20 -26.91
C GLY A 439 -20.03 -8.85 -25.68
N ALA A 440 -19.89 -9.62 -24.59
CA ALA A 440 -20.57 -9.36 -23.33
C ALA A 440 -20.19 -8.00 -22.71
N LYS A 441 -18.90 -7.62 -22.79
CA LYS A 441 -18.42 -6.31 -22.29
C LYS A 441 -18.86 -5.15 -23.16
N ILE A 442 -18.95 -5.36 -24.46
CA ILE A 442 -19.49 -4.35 -25.38
C ILE A 442 -20.98 -4.13 -25.08
N GLN A 443 -21.72 -5.20 -24.86
CA GLN A 443 -23.13 -5.13 -24.47
C GLN A 443 -23.31 -4.40 -23.14
N GLU A 444 -22.53 -4.73 -22.11
CA GLU A 444 -22.56 -4.07 -20.79
C GLU A 444 -22.35 -2.55 -20.91
N ARG A 445 -21.43 -2.12 -21.76
CA ARG A 445 -21.14 -0.69 -22.00
C ARG A 445 -22.27 0.00 -22.77
N PHE A 446 -22.86 -0.70 -23.71
CA PHE A 446 -24.03 -0.24 -24.43
C PHE A 446 -25.23 -0.06 -23.48
N ASP A 447 -25.49 -1.07 -22.67
CA ASP A 447 -26.58 -1.06 -21.70
C ASP A 447 -26.42 0.04 -20.66
N CYS A 448 -25.19 0.31 -20.19
CA CYS A 448 -24.87 1.44 -19.31
C CYS A 448 -25.33 2.80 -19.88
N ILE A 449 -25.16 3.04 -21.18
CA ILE A 449 -25.60 4.29 -21.81
C ILE A 449 -27.13 4.34 -21.92
N VAL A 450 -27.78 3.19 -22.16
CA VAL A 450 -29.25 3.08 -22.15
C VAL A 450 -29.81 3.31 -20.74
N GLU A 451 -29.19 2.70 -19.72
CA GLU A 451 -29.57 2.85 -18.30
C GLU A 451 -29.44 4.31 -17.82
N ALA A 452 -28.54 5.09 -18.42
CA ALA A 452 -28.43 6.51 -18.14
C ALA A 452 -29.62 7.36 -18.64
N GLY A 453 -30.60 6.76 -19.34
CA GLY A 453 -31.85 7.40 -19.74
C GLY A 453 -32.00 7.68 -21.22
N LEU A 454 -31.14 7.13 -22.08
CA LEU A 454 -31.29 7.26 -23.54
C LEU A 454 -32.07 6.08 -24.14
N SER A 455 -32.82 6.36 -25.21
CA SER A 455 -33.51 5.28 -25.93
C SER A 455 -32.48 4.35 -26.60
N ARG A 456 -32.81 3.03 -26.66
CA ARG A 456 -31.94 2.06 -27.33
C ARG A 456 -31.64 2.44 -28.78
N LYS A 457 -32.62 3.06 -29.48
CA LYS A 457 -32.50 3.52 -30.87
C LYS A 457 -31.47 4.64 -30.97
N ASP A 458 -31.53 5.64 -30.08
CA ASP A 458 -30.60 6.76 -30.08
C ASP A 458 -29.18 6.28 -29.77
N VAL A 459 -29.02 5.38 -28.83
CA VAL A 459 -27.71 4.80 -28.51
C VAL A 459 -27.15 4.01 -29.70
N CYS A 460 -27.99 3.26 -30.46
CA CYS A 460 -27.55 2.60 -31.68
C CYS A 460 -26.99 3.59 -32.71
N GLU A 461 -27.66 4.71 -32.94
CA GLU A 461 -27.21 5.75 -33.88
C GLU A 461 -25.94 6.43 -33.39
N MET A 462 -25.84 6.73 -32.07
CA MET A 462 -24.61 7.25 -31.47
C MET A 462 -23.41 6.32 -31.68
N ILE A 463 -23.59 5.03 -31.49
CA ILE A 463 -22.51 4.04 -31.64
C ILE A 463 -22.14 3.83 -33.10
N LYS A 464 -23.09 3.89 -34.03
CA LYS A 464 -22.79 3.90 -35.47
C LYS A 464 -21.96 5.11 -35.86
N ALA A 465 -22.29 6.30 -35.36
CA ALA A 465 -21.56 7.54 -35.61
C ALA A 465 -20.18 7.55 -34.93
N SER A 466 -20.04 6.93 -33.76
CA SER A 466 -18.82 6.98 -32.94
C SER A 466 -18.54 5.66 -32.20
N PRO A 467 -18.13 4.62 -32.90
CA PRO A 467 -17.95 3.27 -32.33
C PRO A 467 -16.93 3.19 -31.19
N GLN A 468 -15.94 4.11 -31.17
CA GLN A 468 -14.91 4.12 -30.14
C GLN A 468 -15.44 4.35 -28.72
N ILE A 469 -16.66 4.87 -28.57
CA ILE A 469 -17.33 5.04 -27.27
C ILE A 469 -17.34 3.72 -26.50
N LEU A 470 -17.67 2.62 -27.16
CA LEU A 470 -17.72 1.30 -26.53
C LEU A 470 -16.34 0.64 -26.30
N ASN A 471 -15.23 1.31 -26.59
CA ASN A 471 -13.89 0.84 -26.27
C ASN A 471 -13.39 1.27 -24.88
N GLN A 472 -14.19 2.07 -24.16
CA GLN A 472 -13.92 2.51 -22.79
C GLN A 472 -14.54 1.54 -21.78
N THR A 473 -14.17 1.67 -20.49
CA THR A 473 -14.80 0.86 -19.43
C THR A 473 -16.18 1.43 -19.04
N LYS A 474 -17.04 0.60 -18.46
CA LYS A 474 -18.35 1.03 -17.94
C LYS A 474 -18.18 2.21 -16.98
N ASP A 475 -17.28 2.08 -16.01
CA ASP A 475 -17.02 3.10 -14.98
C ASP A 475 -16.62 4.47 -15.57
N VAL A 476 -15.83 4.45 -16.67
CA VAL A 476 -15.44 5.69 -17.37
C VAL A 476 -16.62 6.32 -18.10
N LEU A 477 -17.49 5.51 -18.68
CA LEU A 477 -18.71 6.01 -19.33
C LEU A 477 -19.67 6.61 -18.30
N GLU A 478 -19.90 5.92 -17.19
CA GLU A 478 -20.73 6.42 -16.08
C GLU A 478 -20.20 7.75 -15.54
N MET A 479 -18.89 7.82 -15.27
CA MET A 479 -18.24 9.04 -14.78
C MET A 479 -18.41 10.22 -15.75
N LYS A 480 -18.28 9.98 -17.06
CA LYS A 480 -18.43 11.05 -18.07
C LYS A 480 -19.87 11.51 -18.21
N ILE A 481 -20.83 10.58 -18.13
CA ILE A 481 -22.25 10.91 -18.18
C ILE A 481 -22.65 11.69 -16.91
N ASP A 482 -22.21 11.23 -15.75
CA ASP A 482 -22.44 11.90 -14.47
C ASP A 482 -21.88 13.33 -14.48
N PHE A 483 -20.66 13.50 -14.96
CA PHE A 483 -20.02 14.83 -15.08
C PHE A 483 -20.81 15.74 -16.01
N LEU A 484 -21.27 15.25 -17.17
CA LEU A 484 -22.06 16.03 -18.11
C LEU A 484 -23.36 16.53 -17.47
N VAL A 485 -24.05 15.66 -16.73
CA VAL A 485 -25.36 15.97 -16.14
C VAL A 485 -25.22 16.82 -14.88
N ASN A 486 -24.38 16.39 -13.94
CA ASN A 486 -24.36 16.97 -12.59
C ASN A 486 -23.36 18.12 -12.44
N ASN A 487 -22.28 18.16 -13.23
CA ASN A 487 -21.27 19.25 -13.15
C ASN A 487 -21.45 20.29 -14.26
N VAL A 488 -21.76 19.86 -15.47
CA VAL A 488 -21.91 20.78 -16.61
C VAL A 488 -23.36 21.24 -16.79
N GLY A 489 -24.33 20.47 -16.30
CA GLY A 489 -25.76 20.82 -16.31
C GLY A 489 -26.47 20.55 -17.64
N TYR A 490 -25.94 19.69 -18.50
CA TYR A 490 -26.60 19.30 -19.74
C TYR A 490 -27.43 18.03 -19.54
N PRO A 491 -28.61 17.92 -20.17
CA PRO A 491 -29.39 16.69 -20.11
C PRO A 491 -28.67 15.55 -20.84
N VAL A 492 -28.89 14.30 -20.42
CA VAL A 492 -28.31 13.10 -21.05
C VAL A 492 -28.59 13.05 -22.55
N SER A 493 -29.76 13.54 -23.00
CA SER A 493 -30.15 13.63 -24.41
C SER A 493 -29.18 14.45 -25.27
N TYR A 494 -28.36 15.31 -24.67
CA TYR A 494 -27.33 16.05 -25.40
C TYR A 494 -26.28 15.13 -26.03
N LEU A 495 -26.03 13.94 -25.47
CA LEU A 495 -25.14 12.94 -26.03
C LEU A 495 -25.58 12.45 -27.42
N VAL A 496 -26.87 12.52 -27.73
CA VAL A 496 -27.39 12.14 -29.07
C VAL A 496 -26.90 13.12 -30.13
N THR A 497 -26.83 14.41 -29.79
CA THR A 497 -26.34 15.45 -30.70
C THR A 497 -24.81 15.54 -30.74
N PHE A 498 -24.14 15.14 -29.66
CA PHE A 498 -22.68 15.18 -29.54
C PHE A 498 -22.10 13.87 -28.98
N PRO A 499 -22.21 12.72 -29.70
CA PRO A 499 -21.74 11.42 -29.23
C PRO A 499 -20.25 11.40 -28.93
N SER A 500 -19.44 12.14 -29.70
CA SER A 500 -17.98 12.18 -29.55
C SER A 500 -17.54 12.82 -28.23
N TYR A 501 -18.41 13.45 -27.45
CA TYR A 501 -18.13 13.86 -26.07
C TYR A 501 -17.54 12.72 -25.23
N LEU A 502 -18.13 11.54 -25.33
CA LEU A 502 -17.68 10.38 -24.59
C LEU A 502 -16.27 9.88 -25.00
N ASN A 503 -15.75 10.28 -26.17
CA ASN A 503 -14.40 9.90 -26.61
C ASN A 503 -13.29 10.77 -26.02
N TYR A 504 -13.60 11.97 -25.59
CA TYR A 504 -12.59 12.86 -24.99
C TYR A 504 -12.20 12.40 -23.59
N THR A 505 -10.96 12.71 -23.17
CA THR A 505 -10.51 12.45 -21.80
C THR A 505 -11.16 13.42 -20.82
N MET A 506 -11.36 13.01 -19.58
CA MET A 506 -11.94 13.90 -18.56
C MET A 506 -11.07 15.13 -18.34
N GLU A 507 -9.76 14.96 -18.29
CA GLU A 507 -8.80 16.05 -18.13
C GLU A 507 -8.98 17.13 -19.23
N ARG A 508 -9.22 16.68 -20.48
CA ARG A 508 -9.49 17.63 -21.57
C ARG A 508 -10.81 18.35 -21.38
N VAL A 509 -11.87 17.64 -20.98
CA VAL A 509 -13.20 18.21 -20.79
C VAL A 509 -13.17 19.22 -19.64
N GLU A 510 -12.61 18.87 -18.51
CA GLU A 510 -12.48 19.72 -17.32
C GLU A 510 -11.65 20.97 -17.61
N LEU A 511 -10.46 20.78 -18.21
CA LEU A 511 -9.57 21.89 -18.55
C LEU A 511 -10.25 22.89 -19.52
N ARG A 512 -10.92 22.36 -20.56
CA ARG A 512 -11.57 23.23 -21.56
C ARG A 512 -12.74 24.00 -20.97
N LEU A 513 -13.52 23.38 -20.11
CA LEU A 513 -14.62 24.04 -19.41
C LEU A 513 -14.10 25.08 -18.42
N ALA A 514 -13.07 24.76 -17.65
CA ALA A 514 -12.45 25.70 -16.72
C ALA A 514 -11.90 26.92 -17.45
N MET A 515 -11.17 26.74 -18.55
CA MET A 515 -10.66 27.82 -19.39
C MET A 515 -11.78 28.63 -20.00
N TYR A 516 -12.84 28.03 -20.53
CA TYR A 516 -13.98 28.71 -21.12
C TYR A 516 -14.74 29.54 -20.08
N ASN A 517 -15.02 29.01 -18.91
CA ASN A 517 -15.67 29.70 -17.82
C ASN A 517 -14.81 30.89 -17.32
N TRP A 518 -13.51 30.68 -17.15
CA TRP A 518 -12.60 31.77 -16.78
C TRP A 518 -12.60 32.93 -17.81
N LEU A 519 -12.55 32.61 -19.12
CA LEU A 519 -12.65 33.63 -20.18
C LEU A 519 -13.99 34.36 -20.16
N LYS A 520 -15.07 33.66 -19.87
CA LYS A 520 -16.42 34.23 -19.73
C LYS A 520 -16.49 35.18 -18.53
N ASP A 521 -15.92 34.81 -17.40
CA ASP A 521 -15.88 35.61 -16.18
C ASP A 521 -15.02 36.90 -16.37
N GLN A 522 -14.00 36.85 -17.23
CA GLN A 522 -13.18 38.00 -17.60
C GLN A 522 -13.84 38.90 -18.68
N GLY A 523 -15.03 38.55 -19.14
CA GLY A 523 -15.72 39.32 -20.20
C GLY A 523 -15.02 39.28 -21.57
N LYS A 524 -14.09 38.34 -21.77
CA LYS A 524 -13.29 38.20 -22.99
C LYS A 524 -13.81 37.10 -23.94
N SER A 525 -14.90 36.42 -23.61
CA SER A 525 -15.51 35.42 -24.51
C SER A 525 -16.53 36.06 -25.44
N GLU A 526 -16.36 35.94 -26.74
CA GLU A 526 -17.40 36.15 -27.73
C GLU A 526 -18.55 35.13 -27.59
N PRO A 527 -19.70 35.32 -28.27
CA PRO A 527 -20.99 34.79 -27.85
C PRO A 527 -21.00 33.29 -27.65
N MET A 528 -21.75 32.83 -26.64
CA MET A 528 -21.95 31.45 -26.16
C MET A 528 -21.51 30.33 -27.14
N LEU A 529 -20.27 29.90 -27.02
CA LEU A 529 -19.80 28.73 -27.76
C LEU A 529 -20.53 27.47 -27.25
N SER A 530 -20.93 26.61 -28.17
CA SER A 530 -21.55 25.33 -27.80
C SER A 530 -20.54 24.46 -27.09
N LEU A 531 -21.00 23.61 -26.18
CA LEU A 531 -20.13 22.62 -25.50
C LEU A 531 -19.32 21.77 -26.50
N SER A 532 -19.93 21.42 -27.62
CA SER A 532 -19.26 20.67 -28.69
C SER A 532 -18.09 21.47 -29.27
N THR A 533 -18.24 22.77 -29.48
CA THR A 533 -17.18 23.66 -29.98
C THR A 533 -16.05 23.78 -28.97
N VAL A 534 -16.38 24.02 -27.70
CA VAL A 534 -15.40 24.19 -26.61
C VAL A 534 -14.51 22.94 -26.49
N ILE A 535 -15.07 21.73 -26.57
CA ILE A 535 -14.33 20.49 -26.36
C ILE A 535 -13.62 20.00 -27.64
N SER A 536 -14.24 20.16 -28.81
CA SER A 536 -13.73 19.55 -30.06
C SER A 536 -12.62 20.36 -30.74
N LEU A 537 -12.57 21.67 -30.54
CA LEU A 537 -11.56 22.52 -31.18
C LEU A 537 -10.14 22.10 -30.81
N SER A 538 -9.21 22.26 -31.76
CA SER A 538 -7.78 22.18 -31.44
C SER A 538 -7.36 23.31 -30.50
N ASP A 539 -6.27 23.15 -29.75
CA ASP A 539 -5.86 24.15 -28.76
C ASP A 539 -5.64 25.53 -29.40
N LYS A 540 -4.99 25.58 -30.56
CA LYS A 540 -4.79 26.82 -31.31
C LYS A 540 -6.12 27.48 -31.74
N LYS A 541 -7.06 26.71 -32.26
CA LYS A 541 -8.37 27.21 -32.69
C LYS A 541 -9.23 27.66 -31.50
N PHE A 542 -9.19 26.89 -30.42
CA PHE A 542 -9.93 27.24 -29.20
C PHE A 542 -9.50 28.59 -28.65
N ILE A 543 -8.19 28.85 -28.57
CA ILE A 543 -7.66 30.14 -28.10
C ILE A 543 -8.08 31.27 -29.04
N ASN A 544 -7.98 31.05 -30.35
CA ASN A 544 -8.35 32.09 -31.32
C ASN A 544 -9.86 32.40 -31.33
N GLU A 545 -10.72 31.41 -31.18
CA GLU A 545 -12.18 31.56 -31.20
C GLU A 545 -12.75 32.00 -29.85
N SER A 546 -12.09 31.67 -28.74
CA SER A 546 -12.55 32.05 -27.39
C SER A 546 -11.99 33.38 -26.91
N ALA A 547 -10.89 33.87 -27.46
CA ALA A 547 -10.22 35.11 -27.02
C ALA A 547 -10.44 36.33 -27.96
N GLY A 548 -11.33 36.25 -28.97
CA GLY A 548 -11.52 37.31 -29.94
C GLY A 548 -10.20 37.74 -30.65
N ALA A 549 -10.13 37.72 -31.96
CA ALA A 549 -8.90 37.82 -32.75
C ALA A 549 -8.12 39.13 -32.57
N GLY A 550 -7.61 39.44 -31.38
CA GLY A 550 -6.98 40.76 -31.17
C GLY A 550 -5.74 40.88 -30.30
N GLU A 551 -5.53 40.07 -29.26
CA GLU A 551 -4.48 40.49 -28.28
C GLU A 551 -3.66 39.36 -27.58
N LEU A 552 -3.75 38.10 -27.96
CA LEU A 552 -3.02 37.04 -27.26
C LEU A 552 -1.96 36.32 -28.11
N ALA A 553 -1.25 37.04 -28.97
CA ALA A 553 -0.30 36.42 -29.90
C ALA A 553 1.08 36.09 -29.28
N ASP A 554 1.53 36.63 -28.14
CA ASP A 554 2.95 36.46 -27.76
C ASP A 554 3.30 36.39 -26.26
N GLY A 555 2.39 36.12 -25.36
CA GLY A 555 2.77 36.03 -23.93
C GLY A 555 1.80 35.28 -23.01
N GLY A 556 0.53 35.25 -23.38
CA GLY A 556 -0.54 34.84 -22.45
C GLY A 556 -0.75 33.34 -22.21
N LEU A 557 -0.12 32.47 -22.97
CA LEU A 557 -0.38 31.02 -22.88
C LEU A 557 0.25 30.36 -21.65
N LYS A 558 1.39 30.86 -21.20
CA LYS A 558 2.07 30.36 -19.98
C LYS A 558 1.32 30.80 -18.72
N ASP A 559 0.86 32.04 -18.70
CA ASP A 559 0.16 32.58 -17.53
C ASP A 559 -1.24 31.99 -17.34
N VAL A 560 -1.92 31.59 -18.43
CA VAL A 560 -3.25 30.94 -18.37
C VAL A 560 -3.14 29.52 -17.87
N VAL A 561 -2.12 28.77 -18.29
CA VAL A 561 -1.90 27.36 -17.83
C VAL A 561 -1.42 27.32 -16.38
N GLU A 562 -0.62 28.30 -15.94
CA GLU A 562 -0.16 28.39 -14.55
C GLU A 562 -1.26 28.85 -13.59
N ASN A 563 -2.17 29.72 -14.01
CA ASN A 563 -3.27 30.22 -13.16
C ASN A 563 -4.44 29.22 -13.02
N VAL A 564 -4.74 28.41 -14.03
CA VAL A 564 -5.79 27.36 -13.95
C VAL A 564 -5.32 26.13 -13.15
N GLY A 565 -4.01 25.95 -12.97
CA GLY A 565 -3.44 24.88 -12.12
C GLY A 565 -3.43 25.19 -10.62
N HIS A 566 -3.95 26.34 -10.18
CA HIS A 566 -3.93 26.77 -8.78
C HIS A 566 -5.33 26.90 -8.12
N HIS A 567 -6.41 26.48 -8.79
CA HIS A 567 -7.75 26.41 -8.19
C HIS A 567 -8.26 24.99 -8.04
#